data_bf74286b92e44423c0b1df76f80fad37
#
_entry.id   bf74286b92e44423c0b1df76f80fad37
#
_cell.length_a   1.000
_cell.length_b   1.000
_cell.length_c   1.000
_cell.angle_alpha   90.00
_cell.angle_beta   90.00
_cell.angle_gamma   90.00
#
_symmetry.space_group_name_H-M   'P 1'
#
loop_
_entity.id
_entity.type
_entity.pdbx_description
1 polymer ?
#
loop_
_entity_poly.entity_id
_entity_poly.type
_entity_poly.pdbx_seq_one_letter_code
_entity_poly.pdbx_strand_id
1 'polypeptide(L)'
;MQRPKGNDVRRANFDGPAELAAFFRNGRLETIPAARVRRHALLEHIAGRFAPGREYGEDEVNRILQDVHSDHATLRRYLIDAGLLRRERGVYRRT
;
A
#
# COMPACT_ATOMS: atom_id res chain seq x y z
N MET A 1 32.93 -10.22 0.12
CA MET A 1 31.51 -10.00 -0.22
C MET A 1 30.65 -9.95 1.00
N GLN A 2 29.88 -8.92 1.13
CA GLN A 2 28.98 -8.75 2.27
C GLN A 2 27.76 -9.61 2.14
N ARG A 3 27.36 -10.20 3.24
CA ARG A 3 26.14 -10.98 3.29
C ARG A 3 25.01 -10.10 3.81
N PRO A 4 23.78 -10.31 3.34
CA PRO A 4 22.65 -9.56 3.85
C PRO A 4 22.44 -9.84 5.33
N LYS A 5 22.10 -8.82 6.07
CA LYS A 5 21.72 -8.96 7.47
C LYS A 5 20.20 -9.18 7.54
N GLY A 6 19.72 -9.45 8.75
CA GLY A 6 18.31 -9.73 8.91
C GLY A 6 17.39 -8.64 8.36
N ASN A 7 17.72 -7.38 8.62
CA ASN A 7 16.91 -6.28 8.10
C ASN A 7 17.11 -6.09 6.61
N ASP A 8 18.23 -6.54 6.05
CA ASP A 8 18.43 -6.50 4.60
C ASP A 8 17.53 -7.50 3.90
N VAL A 9 17.24 -8.63 4.54
CA VAL A 9 16.29 -9.59 4.00
C VAL A 9 14.91 -8.95 3.88
N ARG A 10 14.51 -8.18 4.89
CA ARG A 10 13.25 -7.45 4.84
C ARG A 10 13.23 -6.48 3.68
N ARG A 11 14.32 -5.74 3.48
CA ARG A 11 14.41 -4.79 2.37
C ARG A 11 14.39 -5.47 1.02
N ALA A 12 15.00 -6.63 0.92
CA ALA A 12 15.05 -7.36 -0.34
C ALA A 12 13.67 -7.76 -0.81
N ASN A 13 12.71 -7.91 0.12
CA ASN A 13 11.34 -8.28 -0.20
C ASN A 13 10.42 -7.08 -0.35
N PHE A 14 10.94 -5.87 -0.19
CA PHE A 14 10.17 -4.65 -0.31
C PHE A 14 10.57 -3.93 -1.59
N ASP A 15 9.60 -3.75 -2.48
CA ASP A 15 9.80 -3.11 -3.77
C ASP A 15 9.22 -1.70 -3.73
N GLY A 16 9.89 -0.79 -3.04
CA GLY A 16 9.43 0.57 -2.91
C GLY A 16 10.47 1.48 -2.30
N PRO A 17 10.10 2.73 -1.94
CA PRO A 17 11.03 3.69 -1.35
C PRO A 17 11.66 3.16 -0.07
N ALA A 18 12.96 3.37 0.07
CA ALA A 18 13.72 2.84 1.20
C ALA A 18 13.16 3.32 2.55
N GLU A 19 12.66 4.54 2.60
CA GLU A 19 12.15 5.10 3.85
C GLU A 19 10.87 4.41 4.32
N LEU A 20 10.21 3.65 3.46
CA LEU A 20 9.01 2.89 3.83
C LEU A 20 9.31 1.44 4.22
N ALA A 21 10.53 0.99 3.97
CA ALA A 21 10.87 -0.43 4.17
C ALA A 21 10.64 -0.90 5.60
N ALA A 22 10.82 -0.01 6.58
CA ALA A 22 10.67 -0.37 7.99
C ALA A 22 9.23 -0.76 8.36
N PHE A 23 8.26 -0.36 7.56
CA PHE A 23 6.85 -0.67 7.84
C PHE A 23 6.41 -1.98 7.23
N PHE A 24 7.28 -2.62 6.46
CA PHE A 24 6.95 -3.85 5.75
C PHE A 24 7.77 -5.03 6.28
N ARG A 25 7.17 -6.20 6.23
CA ARG A 25 7.85 -7.46 6.54
C ARG A 25 7.38 -8.49 5.52
N ASN A 26 8.33 -9.11 4.84
CA ASN A 26 8.04 -10.12 3.82
C ASN A 26 7.04 -9.62 2.78
N GLY A 27 7.20 -8.36 2.37
CA GLY A 27 6.36 -7.76 1.35
C GLY A 27 5.00 -7.28 1.83
N ARG A 28 4.69 -7.46 3.11
CA ARG A 28 3.40 -7.05 3.65
C ARG A 28 3.58 -5.92 4.65
N LEU A 29 2.65 -5.01 4.64
CA LEU A 29 2.62 -3.89 5.58
C LEU A 29 2.26 -4.39 6.97
N GLU A 30 3.13 -4.15 7.94
CA GLU A 30 2.86 -4.52 9.33
C GLU A 30 2.07 -3.46 10.06
N THR A 31 2.46 -2.21 9.86
CA THR A 31 1.89 -1.10 10.62
C THR A 31 1.66 0.08 9.69
N ILE A 32 0.50 0.71 9.82
CA ILE A 32 0.21 1.94 9.10
C ILE A 32 0.83 3.08 9.93
N PRO A 33 1.75 3.87 9.35
CA PRO A 33 2.39 4.95 10.08
C PRO A 33 1.38 5.96 10.60
N ALA A 34 1.56 6.39 11.84
CA ALA A 34 0.71 7.42 12.42
C ALA A 34 1.05 8.82 11.89
N ALA A 35 2.32 9.05 11.57
CA ALA A 35 2.75 10.35 11.05
C ALA A 35 2.14 10.59 9.67
N ARG A 36 1.46 11.72 9.51
CA ARG A 36 0.71 12.00 8.29
C ARG A 36 1.56 11.96 7.03
N VAL A 37 2.75 12.56 7.08
CA VAL A 37 3.62 12.63 5.91
C VAL A 37 4.06 11.25 5.47
N ARG A 38 4.46 10.41 6.43
CA ARG A 38 4.87 9.03 6.11
C ARG A 38 3.71 8.19 5.66
N ARG A 39 2.55 8.40 6.27
CA ARG A 39 1.35 7.67 5.86
C ARG A 39 0.96 8.03 4.43
N HIS A 40 1.05 9.31 4.07
CA HIS A 40 0.72 9.72 2.72
C HIS A 40 1.70 9.10 1.71
N ALA A 41 2.98 9.10 2.01
CA ALA A 41 3.99 8.47 1.14
C ALA A 41 3.71 6.97 0.98
N LEU A 42 3.33 6.31 2.08
CA LEU A 42 2.95 4.91 2.03
C LEU A 42 1.73 4.70 1.14
N LEU A 43 0.72 5.54 1.28
CA LEU A 43 -0.51 5.41 0.50
C LEU A 43 -0.25 5.63 -0.99
N GLU A 44 0.61 6.57 -1.34
CA GLU A 44 1.01 6.77 -2.73
C GLU A 44 1.67 5.51 -3.30
N HIS A 45 2.53 4.89 -2.51
CA HIS A 45 3.18 3.66 -2.92
C HIS A 45 2.16 2.53 -3.15
N ILE A 46 1.21 2.40 -2.23
CA ILE A 46 0.17 1.37 -2.33
C ILE A 46 -0.76 1.64 -3.51
N ALA A 47 -1.08 2.91 -3.78
CA ALA A 47 -1.91 3.28 -4.92
C ALA A 47 -1.30 2.82 -6.24
N GLY A 48 0.01 2.65 -6.27
CA GLY A 48 0.71 2.13 -7.44
C GLY A 48 0.31 0.71 -7.82
N ARG A 49 -0.38 -0.01 -6.95
CA ARG A 49 -0.88 -1.34 -7.27
C ARG A 49 -2.11 -1.30 -8.16
N PHE A 50 -2.69 -0.11 -8.34
CA PHE A 50 -3.86 0.07 -9.19
C PHE A 50 -3.43 0.74 -10.49
N ALA A 51 -3.87 0.17 -11.61
CA ALA A 51 -3.52 0.74 -12.92
C ALA A 51 -4.31 2.02 -13.14
N PRO A 52 -3.64 3.10 -13.61
CA PRO A 52 -4.35 4.35 -13.90
C PRO A 52 -5.43 4.14 -14.95
N GLY A 53 -6.60 4.73 -14.73
CA GLY A 53 -7.68 4.68 -15.70
C GLY A 53 -8.49 3.39 -15.72
N ARG A 54 -8.05 2.38 -14.99
CA ARG A 54 -8.78 1.13 -14.92
C ARG A 54 -9.82 1.18 -13.81
N GLU A 55 -10.98 0.59 -14.06
CA GLU A 55 -12.03 0.46 -13.05
C GLU A 55 -11.89 -0.84 -12.29
N TYR A 56 -12.15 -0.78 -10.98
CA TYR A 56 -12.06 -1.94 -10.10
C TYR A 56 -13.36 -2.06 -9.31
N GLY A 57 -13.86 -3.28 -9.19
CA GLY A 57 -14.96 -3.55 -8.27
C GLY A 57 -14.46 -3.58 -6.83
N GLU A 58 -15.37 -3.48 -5.88
CA GLU A 58 -14.98 -3.47 -4.48
C GLU A 58 -14.26 -4.75 -4.07
N ASP A 59 -14.70 -5.90 -4.58
CA ASP A 59 -14.05 -7.17 -4.27
C ASP A 59 -12.61 -7.21 -4.79
N GLU A 60 -12.37 -6.64 -5.96
CA GLU A 60 -11.02 -6.55 -6.49
C GLU A 60 -10.14 -5.66 -5.62
N VAL A 61 -10.65 -4.49 -5.23
CA VAL A 61 -9.92 -3.57 -4.38
C VAL A 61 -9.57 -4.26 -3.06
N ASN A 62 -10.55 -4.93 -2.46
CA ASN A 62 -10.32 -5.63 -1.19
C ASN A 62 -9.25 -6.69 -1.34
N ARG A 63 -9.27 -7.44 -2.43
CA ARG A 63 -8.30 -8.50 -2.67
C ARG A 63 -6.89 -7.95 -2.83
N ILE A 64 -6.76 -6.86 -3.59
CA ILE A 64 -5.48 -6.20 -3.79
C ILE A 64 -4.93 -5.70 -2.46
N LEU A 65 -5.78 -5.06 -1.65
CA LEU A 65 -5.33 -4.49 -0.38
C LEU A 65 -5.10 -5.55 0.69
N GLN A 66 -5.82 -6.65 0.67
CA GLN A 66 -5.58 -7.77 1.58
C GLN A 66 -4.19 -8.37 1.36
N ASP A 67 -3.70 -8.29 0.15
CA ASP A 67 -2.35 -8.75 -0.16
C ASP A 67 -1.30 -7.87 0.51
N VAL A 68 -1.64 -6.64 0.83
CA VAL A 68 -0.74 -5.67 1.44
C VAL A 68 -0.85 -5.70 2.96
N HIS A 69 -2.08 -5.74 3.48
CA HIS A 69 -2.32 -5.58 4.91
C HIS A 69 -3.64 -6.23 5.30
N SER A 70 -3.67 -6.82 6.49
CA SER A 70 -4.88 -7.49 6.96
C SER A 70 -6.07 -6.54 7.12
N ASP A 71 -5.82 -5.32 7.58
CA ASP A 71 -6.88 -4.32 7.74
C ASP A 71 -7.06 -3.52 6.44
N HIS A 72 -7.54 -4.22 5.42
CA HIS A 72 -7.71 -3.62 4.11
C HIS A 72 -8.79 -2.53 4.10
N ALA A 73 -9.79 -2.63 4.97
CA ALA A 73 -10.85 -1.62 5.01
C ALA A 73 -10.31 -0.26 5.44
N THR A 74 -9.41 -0.25 6.41
CA THR A 74 -8.76 0.99 6.84
C THR A 74 -7.88 1.56 5.74
N LEU A 75 -7.11 0.70 5.05
CA LEU A 75 -6.30 1.15 3.93
C LEU A 75 -7.16 1.77 2.83
N ARG A 76 -8.25 1.11 2.49
CA ARG A 76 -9.16 1.61 1.45
C ARG A 76 -9.68 2.99 1.80
N ARG A 77 -10.11 3.18 3.05
CA ARG A 77 -10.61 4.47 3.50
C ARG A 77 -9.54 5.55 3.43
N TYR A 78 -8.32 5.23 3.87
CA TYR A 78 -7.21 6.17 3.80
C TYR A 78 -6.89 6.57 2.36
N LEU A 79 -6.93 5.61 1.43
CA LEU A 79 -6.67 5.90 0.02
C LEU A 79 -7.71 6.85 -0.57
N ILE A 80 -8.97 6.65 -0.20
CA ILE A 80 -10.04 7.53 -0.65
C ILE A 80 -9.91 8.90 0.00
N ASP A 81 -9.67 8.95 1.30
CA ASP A 81 -9.53 10.22 2.03
C ASP A 81 -8.35 11.05 1.51
N ALA A 82 -7.29 10.36 1.08
CA ALA A 82 -6.12 11.03 0.52
C ALA A 82 -6.30 11.44 -0.94
N GLY A 83 -7.43 11.08 -1.55
CA GLY A 83 -7.68 11.39 -2.95
C GLY A 83 -6.92 10.54 -3.93
N LEU A 84 -6.36 9.42 -3.49
CA LEU A 84 -5.58 8.53 -4.35
C LEU A 84 -6.43 7.47 -5.04
N LEU A 85 -7.57 7.13 -4.44
CA LEU A 85 -8.60 6.33 -5.07
C LEU A 85 -9.90 7.12 -5.03
N ARG A 86 -10.72 6.90 -6.05
CA ARG A 86 -12.02 7.52 -6.14
C ARG A 86 -13.06 6.42 -6.26
N ARG A 87 -14.12 6.54 -5.49
CA ARG A 87 -15.23 5.59 -5.55
C ARG A 87 -16.45 6.30 -6.12
N GLU A 88 -17.08 5.67 -7.10
CA GLU A 88 -18.29 6.21 -7.70
C GLU A 88 -19.19 5.04 -8.09
N ARG A 89 -20.36 4.97 -7.49
CA ARG A 89 -21.35 3.92 -7.79
C ARG A 89 -20.77 2.52 -7.64
N GLY A 90 -20.01 2.30 -6.58
CA GLY A 90 -19.44 0.99 -6.31
C GLY A 90 -18.24 0.63 -7.15
N VAL A 91 -17.77 1.53 -7.99
CA VAL A 91 -16.59 1.33 -8.84
C VAL A 91 -15.47 2.21 -8.33
N TYR A 92 -14.28 1.64 -8.24
CA TYR A 92 -13.10 2.35 -7.77
C TYR A 92 -12.15 2.63 -8.91
N ARG A 93 -11.50 3.78 -8.86
CA ARG A 93 -10.54 4.17 -9.87
C ARG A 93 -9.42 4.96 -9.21
N ARG A 94 -8.19 4.70 -9.66
CA ARG A 94 -7.05 5.48 -9.21
C ARG A 94 -7.09 6.87 -9.84
N THR A 95 -6.86 7.90 -9.03
CA THR A 95 -6.88 9.28 -9.51
C THR A 95 -5.60 9.69 -10.22
#